data_5e191d01eb54e1d8644a469977ff091c
#
_entry.id   5e191d01eb54e1d8644a469977ff091c
#
_cell.length_a   1.000
_cell.length_b   1.000
_cell.length_c   1.000
_cell.angle_alpha   90.00
_cell.angle_beta   90.00
_cell.angle_gamma   90.00
#
_symmetry.space_group_name_H-M   'P 1'
#
loop_
_entity.id
_entity.type
_entity.pdbx_description
1 polymer ?
#
loop_
_entity_poly.entity_id
_entity_poly.type
_entity_poly.pdbx_seq_one_letter_code
_entity_poly.pdbx_strand_id
1 'polypeptide(L)'
;MIQILELIKLLGLGIASAILFITIAMSDITKTKDFIKVIDEVKSEYPEGSLESKIPTSFIATIAAVETGNFNFKGADTANKANNFFGIHATGDQEFLPTSGGAKLRAFEDNKGSIRAFINLVKSDERYKDTIEAIDKGPQEMFKGMSVYAENPDYTSILDNVYRNRIQPIFQTENFLLPKRKPITEQMD
;
A
#
# COMPACT_ATOMS: atom_id res chain seq x y z
N MET A 1 -46.25 -5.68 -24.40
CA MET A 1 -45.44 -6.83 -23.96
C MET A 1 -43.94 -6.61 -24.27
N ILE A 2 -43.51 -6.11 -25.42
CA ILE A 2 -42.10 -5.88 -25.81
C ILE A 2 -41.41 -4.88 -24.88
N GLN A 3 -42.08 -3.78 -24.46
CA GLN A 3 -41.45 -2.75 -23.60
C GLN A 3 -41.11 -3.25 -22.17
N ILE A 4 -41.87 -4.18 -21.64
CA ILE A 4 -41.60 -4.72 -20.30
C ILE A 4 -40.37 -5.65 -20.34
N LEU A 5 -40.19 -6.42 -21.42
CA LEU A 5 -39.06 -7.31 -21.59
C LEU A 5 -37.72 -6.50 -21.71
N GLU A 6 -37.76 -5.37 -22.41
CA GLU A 6 -36.58 -4.48 -22.53
C GLU A 6 -36.25 -3.80 -21.19
N LEU A 7 -37.27 -3.42 -20.41
CA LEU A 7 -37.06 -2.83 -19.08
C LEU A 7 -36.44 -3.85 -18.11
N ILE A 8 -36.86 -5.12 -18.17
CA ILE A 8 -36.29 -6.20 -17.34
C ILE A 8 -34.83 -6.47 -17.73
N LYS A 9 -34.49 -6.44 -19.02
CA LYS A 9 -33.12 -6.58 -19.49
C LYS A 9 -32.22 -5.42 -19.01
N LEU A 10 -32.71 -4.17 -19.10
CA LEU A 10 -31.97 -2.99 -18.61
C LEU A 10 -31.73 -3.04 -17.10
N LEU A 11 -32.74 -3.43 -16.31
CA LEU A 11 -32.64 -3.60 -14.87
C LEU A 11 -31.67 -4.75 -14.52
N GLY A 12 -31.73 -5.88 -15.24
CA GLY A 12 -30.84 -7.01 -15.05
C GLY A 12 -29.36 -6.67 -15.34
N LEU A 13 -29.09 -5.88 -16.40
CA LEU A 13 -27.77 -5.38 -16.72
C LEU A 13 -27.25 -4.42 -15.66
N GLY A 14 -28.10 -3.54 -15.13
CA GLY A 14 -27.72 -2.60 -14.06
C GLY A 14 -27.34 -3.32 -12.76
N ILE A 15 -28.11 -4.32 -12.35
CA ILE A 15 -27.84 -5.11 -11.15
C ILE A 15 -26.56 -5.95 -11.32
N ALA A 16 -26.38 -6.60 -12.47
CA ALA A 16 -25.17 -7.39 -12.75
C ALA A 16 -23.90 -6.53 -12.72
N SER A 17 -23.94 -5.33 -13.30
CA SER A 17 -22.84 -4.35 -13.26
C SER A 17 -22.57 -3.88 -11.83
N ALA A 18 -23.59 -3.57 -11.05
CA ALA A 18 -23.43 -3.16 -9.65
C ALA A 18 -22.82 -4.28 -8.80
N ILE A 19 -23.28 -5.52 -8.96
CA ILE A 19 -22.69 -6.67 -8.25
C ILE A 19 -21.22 -6.87 -8.65
N LEU A 20 -20.89 -6.75 -9.93
CA LEU A 20 -19.51 -6.89 -10.40
C LEU A 20 -18.61 -5.80 -9.81
N PHE A 21 -19.05 -4.53 -9.79
CA PHE A 21 -18.30 -3.44 -9.17
C PHE A 21 -18.08 -3.65 -7.68
N ILE A 22 -19.12 -4.07 -6.95
CA ILE A 22 -19.03 -4.38 -5.51
C ILE A 22 -18.03 -5.52 -5.27
N THR A 23 -18.08 -6.58 -6.07
CA THR A 23 -17.19 -7.74 -5.93
C THR A 23 -15.73 -7.36 -6.17
N ILE A 24 -15.45 -6.55 -7.20
CA ILE A 24 -14.09 -6.06 -7.50
C ILE A 24 -13.58 -5.17 -6.36
N ALA A 25 -14.40 -4.22 -5.89
CA ALA A 25 -14.02 -3.34 -4.79
C ALA A 25 -13.73 -4.10 -3.49
N MET A 26 -14.52 -5.13 -3.17
CA MET A 26 -14.30 -5.98 -1.99
C MET A 26 -13.00 -6.80 -2.13
N SER A 27 -12.70 -7.33 -3.32
CA SER A 27 -11.45 -8.05 -3.57
C SER A 27 -10.23 -7.16 -3.35
N ASP A 28 -10.25 -5.91 -3.82
CA ASP A 28 -9.15 -4.95 -3.66
C ASP A 28 -8.95 -4.56 -2.19
N ILE A 29 -10.04 -4.37 -1.44
CA ILE A 29 -9.98 -4.08 0.00
C ILE A 29 -9.37 -5.25 0.76
N THR A 30 -9.72 -6.49 0.43
CA THR A 30 -9.18 -7.68 1.09
C THR A 30 -7.69 -7.81 0.86
N LYS A 31 -7.21 -7.67 -0.38
CA LYS A 31 -5.78 -7.69 -0.71
C LYS A 31 -5.00 -6.62 0.04
N THR A 32 -5.56 -5.40 0.12
CA THR A 32 -4.95 -4.30 0.87
C THR A 32 -4.81 -4.63 2.35
N LYS A 33 -5.86 -5.18 2.98
CA LYS A 33 -5.84 -5.58 4.39
C LYS A 33 -4.82 -6.69 4.67
N ASP A 34 -4.74 -7.67 3.79
CA ASP A 34 -3.78 -8.76 3.93
C ASP A 34 -2.34 -8.24 3.81
N PHE A 35 -2.08 -7.31 2.90
CA PHE A 35 -0.76 -6.68 2.77
C PHE A 35 -0.40 -5.81 3.98
N ILE A 36 -1.36 -5.08 4.56
CA ILE A 36 -1.20 -4.32 5.82
C ILE A 36 -0.72 -5.23 6.95
N LYS A 37 -1.30 -6.43 7.10
CA LYS A 37 -0.86 -7.41 8.11
C LYS A 37 0.59 -7.83 7.90
N VAL A 38 1.01 -8.05 6.65
CA VAL A 38 2.40 -8.40 6.33
C VAL A 38 3.35 -7.24 6.68
N ILE A 39 2.94 -5.98 6.46
CA ILE A 39 3.73 -4.81 6.90
C ILE A 39 3.87 -4.81 8.42
N ASP A 40 2.80 -5.03 9.18
CA ASP A 40 2.83 -5.03 10.63
C ASP A 40 3.68 -6.17 11.18
N GLU A 41 3.65 -7.36 10.55
CA GLU A 41 4.54 -8.46 10.87
C GLU A 41 6.02 -8.07 10.68
N VAL A 42 6.38 -7.46 9.55
CA VAL A 42 7.74 -6.98 9.29
C VAL A 42 8.15 -5.90 10.31
N LYS A 43 7.26 -4.97 10.62
CA LYS A 43 7.54 -3.91 11.61
C LYS A 43 7.77 -4.47 13.01
N SER A 44 7.11 -5.58 13.36
CA SER A 44 7.31 -6.24 14.66
C SER A 44 8.70 -6.90 14.81
N GLU A 45 9.45 -7.07 13.72
CA GLU A 45 10.82 -7.57 13.74
C GLU A 45 11.84 -6.52 14.22
N TYR A 46 11.46 -5.23 14.21
CA TYR A 46 12.32 -4.14 14.63
C TYR A 46 12.12 -3.79 16.11
N PRO A 47 13.15 -3.30 16.81
CA PRO A 47 13.02 -2.86 18.19
C PRO A 47 11.94 -1.78 18.34
N GLU A 48 11.15 -1.86 19.42
CA GLU A 48 10.17 -0.83 19.73
C GLU A 48 10.86 0.55 19.87
N GLY A 49 10.27 1.56 19.26
CA GLY A 49 10.80 2.93 19.26
C GLY A 49 11.95 3.16 18.27
N SER A 50 12.40 2.13 17.53
CA SER A 50 13.34 2.31 16.42
C SER A 50 12.70 3.14 15.30
N LEU A 51 13.52 3.74 14.44
CA LEU A 51 13.03 4.52 13.31
C LEU A 51 12.14 3.68 12.40
N GLU A 52 12.55 2.44 12.12
CA GLU A 52 11.82 1.48 11.30
C GLU A 52 10.43 1.18 11.86
N SER A 53 10.34 0.97 13.18
CA SER A 53 9.06 0.68 13.85
C SER A 53 8.11 1.88 13.85
N LYS A 54 8.66 3.11 13.79
CA LYS A 54 7.89 4.35 13.76
C LYS A 54 7.32 4.70 12.39
N ILE A 55 7.91 4.21 11.27
CA ILE A 55 7.34 4.47 9.94
C ILE A 55 5.89 3.98 9.90
N PRO A 56 4.89 4.85 9.62
CA PRO A 56 3.49 4.44 9.67
C PRO A 56 3.19 3.31 8.67
N THR A 57 2.50 2.26 9.12
CA THR A 57 2.03 1.16 8.26
C THR A 57 1.22 1.69 7.08
N SER A 58 0.37 2.69 7.31
CA SER A 58 -0.43 3.33 6.27
C SER A 58 0.40 4.07 5.22
N PHE A 59 1.57 4.63 5.58
CA PHE A 59 2.51 5.21 4.63
C PHE A 59 3.07 4.14 3.68
N ILE A 60 3.58 3.04 4.23
CA ILE A 60 4.14 1.91 3.46
C ILE A 60 3.08 1.30 2.54
N ALA A 61 1.87 1.06 3.07
CA ALA A 61 0.76 0.50 2.32
C ALA A 61 0.31 1.41 1.15
N THR A 62 0.37 2.73 1.33
CA THR A 62 0.02 3.69 0.27
C THR A 62 1.00 3.62 -0.89
N ILE A 63 2.32 3.62 -0.61
CA ILE A 63 3.35 3.51 -1.65
C ILE A 63 3.15 2.20 -2.42
N ALA A 64 3.04 1.07 -1.72
CA ALA A 64 2.82 -0.23 -2.36
C ALA A 64 1.54 -0.26 -3.21
N ALA A 65 0.45 0.35 -2.76
CA ALA A 65 -0.79 0.43 -3.53
C ALA A 65 -0.61 1.23 -4.82
N VAL A 66 0.12 2.35 -4.78
CA VAL A 66 0.40 3.16 -5.97
C VAL A 66 1.27 2.38 -6.96
N GLU A 67 2.39 1.80 -6.51
CA GLU A 67 3.35 1.09 -7.35
C GLU A 67 2.77 -0.17 -8.00
N THR A 68 1.81 -0.83 -7.36
CA THR A 68 1.20 -2.09 -7.85
C THR A 68 -0.15 -1.88 -8.54
N GLY A 69 -0.63 -0.65 -8.68
CA GLY A 69 -1.99 -0.38 -9.17
C GLY A 69 -3.06 -1.01 -8.27
N ASN A 70 -2.97 -0.76 -6.97
CA ASN A 70 -3.83 -1.30 -5.91
C ASN A 70 -3.75 -2.84 -5.77
N PHE A 71 -2.53 -3.37 -5.75
CA PHE A 71 -2.24 -4.80 -5.61
C PHE A 71 -2.79 -5.68 -6.75
N ASN A 72 -3.13 -5.09 -7.88
CA ASN A 72 -3.60 -5.80 -9.06
C ASN A 72 -2.49 -6.10 -10.08
N PHE A 73 -1.34 -5.44 -9.96
CA PHE A 73 -0.18 -5.59 -10.85
C PHE A 73 -0.50 -5.47 -12.34
N LYS A 74 -1.57 -4.75 -12.72
CA LYS A 74 -1.88 -4.53 -14.12
C LYS A 74 -0.72 -3.80 -14.81
N GLY A 75 -0.11 -4.46 -15.80
CA GLY A 75 1.06 -3.93 -16.49
C GLY A 75 2.38 -4.01 -15.70
N ALA A 76 2.36 -4.62 -14.52
CA ALA A 76 3.52 -4.79 -13.64
C ALA A 76 3.83 -6.27 -13.35
N ASP A 77 3.66 -7.16 -14.35
CA ASP A 77 3.86 -8.61 -14.18
C ASP A 77 5.26 -8.96 -13.66
N THR A 78 6.29 -8.21 -14.07
CA THR A 78 7.65 -8.41 -13.59
C THR A 78 7.76 -8.09 -12.11
N ALA A 79 7.16 -7.00 -11.65
CA ALA A 79 7.15 -6.64 -10.22
C ALA A 79 6.45 -7.71 -9.37
N ASN A 80 5.32 -8.27 -9.87
CA ASN A 80 4.62 -9.35 -9.20
C ASN A 80 5.49 -10.62 -9.08
N LYS A 81 6.13 -11.05 -10.18
CA LYS A 81 7.03 -12.21 -10.19
C LYS A 81 8.28 -12.02 -9.32
N ALA A 82 8.73 -10.77 -9.17
CA ALA A 82 9.87 -10.40 -8.36
C ALA A 82 9.53 -10.20 -6.88
N ASN A 83 8.28 -10.36 -6.44
CA ASN A 83 7.78 -9.97 -5.12
C ASN A 83 8.12 -8.51 -4.76
N ASN A 84 8.21 -7.63 -5.77
CA ASN A 84 8.69 -6.26 -5.64
C ASN A 84 7.51 -5.26 -5.66
N PHE A 85 6.99 -4.95 -4.48
CA PHE A 85 5.82 -4.09 -4.31
C PHE A 85 6.13 -2.59 -4.40
N PHE A 86 7.39 -2.23 -4.50
CA PHE A 86 7.85 -0.84 -4.43
C PHE A 86 8.66 -0.40 -5.66
N GLY A 87 8.75 -1.21 -6.70
CA GLY A 87 9.51 -0.86 -7.89
C GLY A 87 11.03 -0.71 -7.65
N ILE A 88 11.59 -1.32 -6.60
CA ILE A 88 13.00 -1.18 -6.23
C ILE A 88 13.89 -1.78 -7.31
N HIS A 89 14.83 -1.00 -7.81
CA HIS A 89 15.81 -1.46 -8.78
C HIS A 89 16.94 -2.27 -8.10
N ALA A 90 17.44 -3.28 -8.80
CA ALA A 90 18.61 -4.02 -8.36
C ALA A 90 19.88 -3.21 -8.56
N THR A 91 20.83 -3.36 -7.63
CA THR A 91 22.17 -2.77 -7.68
C THR A 91 23.22 -3.84 -7.45
N GLY A 92 24.38 -3.72 -8.11
CA GLY A 92 25.46 -4.70 -8.00
C GLY A 92 25.00 -6.10 -8.41
N ASP A 93 25.34 -7.10 -7.56
CA ASP A 93 25.10 -8.52 -7.82
C ASP A 93 23.73 -9.02 -7.27
N GLN A 94 22.80 -8.10 -7.00
CA GLN A 94 21.45 -8.47 -6.53
C GLN A 94 20.69 -9.22 -7.61
N GLU A 95 19.92 -10.23 -7.21
CA GLU A 95 18.96 -10.90 -8.09
C GLU A 95 17.95 -9.92 -8.67
N PHE A 96 17.65 -10.06 -9.95
CA PHE A 96 16.71 -9.18 -10.62
C PHE A 96 15.92 -9.89 -11.72
N LEU A 97 14.78 -9.30 -12.04
CA LEU A 97 14.02 -9.61 -13.26
C LEU A 97 14.03 -8.38 -14.17
N PRO A 98 14.32 -8.55 -15.47
CA PRO A 98 14.28 -7.44 -16.42
C PRO A 98 12.82 -7.07 -16.75
N THR A 99 12.52 -5.78 -16.80
CA THR A 99 11.25 -5.29 -17.34
C THR A 99 11.29 -5.24 -18.87
N SER A 100 10.15 -5.08 -19.51
CA SER A 100 10.06 -4.86 -20.97
C SER A 100 10.77 -3.59 -21.43
N GLY A 101 10.92 -2.60 -20.54
CA GLY A 101 11.68 -1.36 -20.77
C GLY A 101 13.17 -1.46 -20.45
N GLY A 102 13.68 -2.66 -20.09
CA GLY A 102 15.10 -2.88 -19.82
C GLY A 102 15.55 -2.53 -18.39
N ALA A 103 14.67 -2.04 -17.54
CA ALA A 103 14.99 -1.82 -16.13
C ALA A 103 15.17 -3.15 -15.39
N LYS A 104 16.08 -3.18 -14.42
CA LYS A 104 16.35 -4.35 -13.58
C LYS A 104 15.63 -4.20 -12.25
N LEU A 105 14.46 -4.82 -12.10
CA LEU A 105 13.75 -4.85 -10.82
C LEU A 105 14.39 -5.90 -9.91
N ARG A 106 14.74 -5.49 -8.70
CA ARG A 106 15.26 -6.41 -7.68
C ARG A 106 14.23 -7.50 -7.38
N ALA A 107 14.67 -8.76 -7.41
CA ALA A 107 13.86 -9.90 -7.02
C ALA A 107 13.99 -10.15 -5.51
N PHE A 108 12.89 -10.52 -4.86
CA PHE A 108 12.83 -10.87 -3.46
C PHE A 108 12.23 -12.27 -3.31
N GLU A 109 12.65 -12.97 -2.28
CA GLU A 109 12.13 -14.30 -1.96
C GLU A 109 10.62 -14.24 -1.65
N ASP A 110 10.21 -13.18 -0.92
CA ASP A 110 8.83 -12.97 -0.50
C ASP A 110 8.47 -11.48 -0.39
N ASN A 111 7.21 -11.21 -0.06
CA ASN A 111 6.69 -9.87 0.14
C ASN A 111 7.40 -9.13 1.30
N LYS A 112 7.79 -9.84 2.36
CA LYS A 112 8.48 -9.28 3.53
C LYS A 112 9.85 -8.73 3.14
N GLY A 113 10.55 -9.43 2.23
CA GLY A 113 11.83 -8.98 1.68
C GLY A 113 11.73 -7.60 1.03
N SER A 114 10.71 -7.35 0.21
CA SER A 114 10.52 -6.05 -0.43
C SER A 114 10.11 -4.96 0.55
N ILE A 115 9.33 -5.29 1.59
CA ILE A 115 8.95 -4.33 2.64
C ILE A 115 10.18 -3.91 3.45
N ARG A 116 11.03 -4.87 3.89
CA ARG A 116 12.29 -4.57 4.59
C ARG A 116 13.21 -3.71 3.74
N ALA A 117 13.33 -4.01 2.44
CA ALA A 117 14.15 -3.26 1.52
C ALA A 117 13.64 -1.82 1.34
N PHE A 118 12.32 -1.62 1.25
CA PHE A 118 11.70 -0.29 1.18
C PHE A 118 11.94 0.52 2.46
N ILE A 119 11.70 -0.08 3.65
CA ILE A 119 11.96 0.57 4.94
C ILE A 119 13.44 1.00 5.02
N ASN A 120 14.37 0.12 4.64
CA ASN A 120 15.78 0.44 4.65
C ASN A 120 16.15 1.53 3.62
N LEU A 121 15.55 1.53 2.44
CA LEU A 121 15.75 2.55 1.42
C LEU A 121 15.36 3.93 1.96
N VAL A 122 14.14 4.06 2.47
CA VAL A 122 13.63 5.35 2.98
C VAL A 122 14.42 5.83 4.18
N LYS A 123 14.89 4.91 5.04
CA LYS A 123 15.71 5.24 6.22
C LYS A 123 17.13 5.69 5.87
N SER A 124 17.78 5.04 4.89
CA SER A 124 19.23 5.14 4.69
C SER A 124 19.63 6.06 3.54
N ASP A 125 18.75 6.32 2.61
CA ASP A 125 19.06 7.15 1.44
C ASP A 125 18.73 8.61 1.74
N GLU A 126 19.76 9.47 1.68
CA GLU A 126 19.67 10.90 2.00
C GLU A 126 18.57 11.63 1.21
N ARG A 127 18.20 11.12 0.04
CA ARG A 127 17.10 11.67 -0.78
C ARG A 127 15.75 11.66 -0.05
N TYR A 128 15.55 10.77 0.94
CA TYR A 128 14.31 10.64 1.71
C TYR A 128 14.39 11.24 3.11
N LYS A 129 15.41 12.06 3.37
CA LYS A 129 15.59 12.73 4.66
C LYS A 129 14.34 13.48 5.11
N ASP A 130 13.76 14.30 4.23
CA ASP A 130 12.56 15.07 4.53
C ASP A 130 11.36 14.16 4.86
N THR A 131 11.28 12.98 4.21
CA THR A 131 10.27 11.96 4.53
C THR A 131 10.43 11.46 5.97
N ILE A 132 11.64 11.18 6.39
CA ILE A 132 11.94 10.68 7.74
C ILE A 132 11.77 11.78 8.79
N GLU A 133 12.17 13.01 8.52
CA GLU A 133 11.96 14.15 9.42
C GLU A 133 10.46 14.48 9.64
N ALA A 134 9.62 14.06 8.73
CA ALA A 134 8.16 14.21 8.85
C ALA A 134 7.45 13.05 9.56
N ILE A 135 8.17 12.04 10.06
CA ILE A 135 7.58 10.79 10.60
C ILE A 135 6.55 11.02 11.69
N ASP A 136 6.83 11.94 12.61
CA ASP A 136 5.94 12.29 13.73
C ASP A 136 4.76 13.19 13.31
N LYS A 137 4.76 13.70 12.07
CA LYS A 137 3.68 14.52 11.50
C LYS A 137 2.65 13.70 10.72
N GLY A 138 2.94 12.41 10.53
CA GLY A 138 2.06 11.44 9.88
C GLY A 138 2.26 11.29 8.37
N PRO A 139 1.54 10.32 7.75
CA PRO A 139 1.79 9.88 6.38
C PRO A 139 1.73 10.98 5.33
N GLN A 140 0.79 11.90 5.45
CA GLN A 140 0.59 12.96 4.47
C GLN A 140 1.76 13.95 4.40
N GLU A 141 2.37 14.29 5.54
CA GLU A 141 3.58 15.11 5.56
C GLU A 141 4.78 14.31 5.02
N MET A 142 4.86 13.01 5.31
CA MET A 142 5.89 12.13 4.76
C MET A 142 5.83 12.03 3.23
N PHE A 143 4.63 12.06 2.63
CA PHE A 143 4.50 12.02 1.16
C PHE A 143 5.17 13.20 0.47
N LYS A 144 5.28 14.35 1.10
CA LYS A 144 5.95 15.52 0.51
C LYS A 144 7.42 15.24 0.21
N GLY A 145 8.10 14.46 1.06
CA GLY A 145 9.48 14.02 0.84
C GLY A 145 9.64 12.92 -0.21
N MET A 146 8.53 12.33 -0.69
CA MET A 146 8.57 11.26 -1.69
C MET A 146 8.59 11.77 -3.15
N SER A 147 8.68 13.06 -3.39
CA SER A 147 8.72 13.65 -4.75
C SER A 147 9.88 13.12 -5.61
N VAL A 148 10.93 12.65 -4.98
CA VAL A 148 12.13 12.08 -5.63
C VAL A 148 12.01 10.58 -5.93
N TYR A 149 10.92 9.93 -5.52
CA TYR A 149 10.74 8.49 -5.65
C TYR A 149 10.36 8.08 -7.09
N ALA A 150 9.58 8.91 -7.77
CA ALA A 150 9.14 8.67 -9.12
C ALA A 150 9.38 9.90 -10.00
N GLU A 151 9.52 9.69 -11.32
CA GLU A 151 9.71 10.78 -12.29
C GLU A 151 8.43 11.61 -12.50
N ASN A 152 7.27 11.11 -12.07
CA ASN A 152 5.99 11.80 -12.22
C ASN A 152 5.91 12.99 -11.24
N PRO A 153 5.78 14.24 -11.74
CA PRO A 153 5.67 15.43 -10.89
C PRO A 153 4.43 15.43 -9.98
N ASP A 154 3.38 14.69 -10.35
CA ASP A 154 2.15 14.58 -9.57
C ASP A 154 2.19 13.44 -8.53
N TYR A 155 3.33 12.77 -8.37
CA TYR A 155 3.44 11.56 -7.54
C TYR A 155 2.95 11.77 -6.11
N THR A 156 3.33 12.86 -5.46
CA THR A 156 2.89 13.18 -4.10
C THR A 156 1.38 13.40 -3.99
N SER A 157 0.78 14.00 -5.00
CA SER A 157 -0.68 14.18 -5.08
C SER A 157 -1.41 12.85 -5.30
N ILE A 158 -0.82 11.94 -6.08
CA ILE A 158 -1.33 10.59 -6.28
C ILE A 158 -1.30 9.81 -4.95
N LEU A 159 -0.19 9.90 -4.20
CA LEU A 159 -0.06 9.29 -2.88
C LEU A 159 -1.13 9.80 -1.92
N ASP A 160 -1.31 11.12 -1.79
CA ASP A 160 -2.34 11.70 -0.91
C ASP A 160 -3.75 11.25 -1.31
N ASN A 161 -4.05 11.18 -2.60
CA ASN A 161 -5.35 10.72 -3.11
C ASN A 161 -5.60 9.25 -2.75
N VAL A 162 -4.63 8.36 -3.00
CA VAL A 162 -4.75 6.93 -2.68
C VAL A 162 -4.84 6.71 -1.17
N TYR A 163 -4.06 7.44 -0.39
CA TYR A 163 -4.13 7.40 1.06
C TYR A 163 -5.53 7.74 1.57
N ARG A 164 -6.07 8.92 1.23
CA ARG A 164 -7.38 9.38 1.71
C ARG A 164 -8.53 8.49 1.30
N ASN A 165 -8.53 8.04 0.05
CA ASN A 165 -9.68 7.36 -0.52
C ASN A 165 -9.65 5.83 -0.35
N ARG A 166 -8.48 5.22 -0.08
CA ARG A 166 -8.35 3.76 -0.03
C ARG A 166 -7.71 3.23 1.25
N ILE A 167 -6.65 3.85 1.72
CA ILE A 167 -5.89 3.32 2.86
C ILE A 167 -6.44 3.83 4.18
N GLN A 168 -6.59 5.13 4.34
CA GLN A 168 -7.09 5.75 5.57
C GLN A 168 -8.44 5.18 6.06
N PRO A 169 -9.45 4.93 5.18
CA PRO A 169 -10.71 4.34 5.62
C PRO A 169 -10.58 2.95 6.26
N ILE A 170 -9.57 2.15 5.84
CA ILE A 170 -9.32 0.83 6.44
C ILE A 170 -8.91 0.99 7.90
N PHE A 171 -7.96 1.88 8.19
CA PHE A 171 -7.49 2.14 9.55
C PHE A 171 -8.57 2.78 10.43
N GLN A 172 -9.40 3.65 9.89
CA GLN A 172 -10.51 4.26 10.62
C GLN A 172 -11.58 3.21 11.01
N THR A 173 -11.90 2.29 10.11
CA THR A 173 -12.88 1.22 10.36
C THR A 173 -12.37 0.24 11.42
N GLU A 174 -11.10 -0.14 11.39
CA GLU A 174 -10.51 -1.06 12.37
C GLU A 174 -10.41 -0.43 13.76
N ASN A 175 -10.04 0.84 13.86
CA ASN A 175 -10.03 1.57 15.14
C ASN A 175 -11.43 1.73 15.74
N PHE A 176 -12.50 1.76 14.94
CA PHE A 176 -13.87 1.79 15.42
C PHE A 176 -14.35 0.43 15.95
N LEU A 177 -13.83 -0.67 15.39
CA LEU A 177 -14.21 -2.03 15.77
C LEU A 177 -13.39 -2.60 16.95
N LEU A 178 -12.24 -2.02 17.25
CA LEU A 178 -11.44 -2.41 18.43
C LEU A 178 -12.06 -1.75 19.67
N PRO A 179 -12.42 -2.53 20.71
CA PRO A 179 -12.82 -1.94 21.99
C PRO A 179 -11.66 -1.05 22.49
N LYS A 180 -11.97 0.21 22.82
CA LYS A 180 -10.98 1.10 23.44
C LYS A 180 -10.34 0.36 24.61
N ARG A 181 -9.05 0.04 24.52
CA ARG A 181 -8.31 -0.53 25.66
C ARG A 181 -8.46 0.43 26.81
N LYS A 182 -9.08 -0.04 27.93
CA LYS A 182 -9.08 0.75 29.17
C LYS A 182 -7.63 1.01 29.57
N PRO A 183 -7.30 2.21 30.04
CA PRO A 183 -5.98 2.49 30.59
C PRO A 183 -5.66 1.46 31.68
N ILE A 184 -4.43 0.99 31.71
CA ILE A 184 -3.94 -0.03 32.67
C ILE A 184 -4.15 0.39 34.12
N THR A 185 -4.32 1.68 34.40
CA THR A 185 -4.59 2.25 35.72
C THR A 185 -5.96 1.88 36.34
N GLU A 186 -6.90 1.33 35.57
CA GLU A 186 -8.21 0.89 36.10
C GLU A 186 -8.30 -0.62 36.42
N GLN A 187 -7.20 -1.37 36.33
CA GLN A 187 -7.17 -2.82 36.59
C GLN A 187 -6.53 -3.19 37.95
N MET A 188 -6.27 -2.21 38.81
CA MET A 188 -5.60 -2.43 40.11
C MET A 188 -6.49 -2.09 41.32
N ASP A 189 -7.82 -2.25 41.21
CA ASP A 189 -8.75 -2.25 42.34
C ASP A 189 -9.46 -3.61 42.48
#